data_997e52c1156978c91d4178e72221538a
#
_entry.id   997e52c1156978c91d4178e72221538a
#
_cell.length_a   1.000
_cell.length_b   1.000
_cell.length_c   1.000
_cell.angle_alpha   90.00
_cell.angle_beta   90.00
_cell.angle_gamma   90.00
#
_symmetry.space_group_name_H-M   'P 1'
#
loop_
_entity.id
_entity.type
_entity.pdbx_description
1 polymer ?
#
loop_
_entity_poly.entity_id
_entity_poly.type
_entity_poly.pdbx_seq_one_letter_code
_entity_poly.pdbx_strand_id
1 'polypeptide(L)'
;MVQIIVLLAHILMAPLVFSAEESVFSTLTAEQLEGYQFEQSDSKFRVTPLNVGQQAILDSQRRTVSDLMLRHLGVSRLKGKAADLDHFQALIQRKAIRLDDVTTWQALGVVFGDYIAEQHGLTWVVYEDELGVSKALRWQDTDNFVFPVTVFSKRIQFKETPEPRAIYADLSRVIKGFKALEARPQLP
;
A
#
# COMPACT_ATOMS: atom_id res chain seq x y z
N MET A 1 72.20 -36.74 9.01
CA MET A 1 71.03 -37.59 8.64
C MET A 1 69.81 -37.04 9.27
N VAL A 2 69.04 -36.27 8.53
CA VAL A 2 67.77 -35.63 9.00
C VAL A 2 66.66 -36.31 8.20
N GLN A 3 65.80 -37.04 8.90
CA GLN A 3 64.61 -37.71 8.31
C GLN A 3 63.48 -36.73 8.20
N ILE A 4 63.04 -36.45 6.97
CA ILE A 4 61.87 -35.63 6.69
C ILE A 4 60.64 -36.56 6.72
N ILE A 5 59.76 -36.35 7.72
CA ILE A 5 58.49 -37.02 7.81
C ILE A 5 57.52 -36.19 6.97
N VAL A 6 57.05 -36.78 5.85
CA VAL A 6 55.95 -36.20 5.02
C VAL A 6 54.66 -36.67 5.61
N LEU A 7 53.89 -35.73 6.21
CA LEU A 7 52.56 -35.99 6.72
C LEU A 7 51.52 -35.77 5.59
N LEU A 8 51.00 -36.88 5.08
CA LEU A 8 49.96 -36.89 4.04
C LEU A 8 48.62 -36.58 4.67
N ALA A 9 48.14 -35.31 4.55
CA ALA A 9 46.82 -34.95 4.99
C ALA A 9 45.77 -35.45 3.97
N HIS A 10 45.02 -36.48 4.33
CA HIS A 10 43.85 -36.91 3.57
C HIS A 10 42.71 -35.93 3.83
N ILE A 11 42.43 -35.09 2.84
CA ILE A 11 41.19 -34.27 2.83
C ILE A 11 40.04 -35.19 2.45
N LEU A 12 39.24 -35.52 3.44
CA LEU A 12 37.98 -36.28 3.29
C LEU A 12 36.96 -35.30 2.67
N MET A 13 36.79 -35.39 1.34
CA MET A 13 35.67 -34.70 0.67
C MET A 13 34.36 -35.38 1.06
N ALA A 14 33.61 -34.82 2.00
CA ALA A 14 32.22 -35.17 2.20
C ALA A 14 31.38 -34.63 1.04
N PRO A 15 30.51 -35.46 0.43
CA PRO A 15 29.60 -34.94 -0.59
C PRO A 15 28.62 -33.96 0.09
N LEU A 16 28.58 -32.72 -0.40
CA LEU A 16 27.51 -31.76 -0.11
C LEU A 16 26.21 -32.36 -0.70
N VAL A 17 25.41 -32.94 0.17
CA VAL A 17 24.04 -33.29 -0.15
C VAL A 17 23.29 -31.95 -0.23
N PHE A 18 23.09 -31.46 -1.45
CA PHE A 18 22.12 -30.41 -1.72
C PHE A 18 20.75 -31.01 -1.42
N SER A 19 20.23 -30.71 -0.23
CA SER A 19 18.81 -30.90 0.05
C SER A 19 18.06 -29.92 -0.87
N ALA A 20 17.41 -30.45 -1.90
CA ALA A 20 16.43 -29.65 -2.66
C ALA A 20 15.37 -29.21 -1.65
N GLU A 21 15.28 -27.89 -1.40
CA GLU A 21 14.12 -27.32 -0.73
C GLU A 21 12.90 -27.71 -1.59
N GLU A 22 12.11 -28.66 -1.07
CA GLU A 22 10.79 -28.93 -1.62
C GLU A 22 10.05 -27.58 -1.66
N SER A 23 9.73 -27.12 -2.86
CA SER A 23 8.92 -25.94 -3.05
C SER A 23 7.61 -26.15 -2.29
N VAL A 24 7.28 -25.24 -1.39
CA VAL A 24 6.05 -25.25 -0.58
C VAL A 24 4.78 -25.16 -1.47
N PHE A 25 4.96 -24.98 -2.77
CA PHE A 25 3.88 -25.04 -3.77
C PHE A 25 3.75 -26.49 -4.28
N SER A 26 2.97 -27.31 -3.55
CA SER A 26 2.44 -28.53 -4.13
C SER A 26 1.49 -28.14 -5.25
N THR A 27 1.78 -28.54 -6.49
CA THR A 27 0.84 -28.44 -7.59
C THR A 27 -0.37 -29.30 -7.27
N LEU A 28 -1.50 -28.68 -6.99
CA LEU A 28 -2.78 -29.38 -6.80
C LEU A 28 -3.12 -30.16 -8.07
N THR A 29 -3.52 -31.41 -7.93
CA THR A 29 -4.04 -32.20 -9.04
C THR A 29 -5.41 -31.67 -9.45
N ALA A 30 -5.86 -31.96 -10.69
CA ALA A 30 -7.18 -31.55 -11.19
C ALA A 30 -8.32 -32.01 -10.27
N GLU A 31 -8.21 -33.22 -9.69
CA GLU A 31 -9.20 -33.76 -8.73
C GLU A 31 -9.18 -33.00 -7.39
N GLN A 32 -8.00 -32.56 -6.95
CA GLN A 32 -7.88 -31.71 -5.75
C GLN A 32 -8.42 -30.30 -6.01
N LEU A 33 -8.31 -29.80 -7.25
CA LEU A 33 -8.92 -28.51 -7.63
C LEU A 33 -10.44 -28.58 -7.67
N GLU A 34 -11.04 -29.68 -8.16
CA GLU A 34 -12.50 -29.86 -8.15
C GLU A 34 -13.08 -30.03 -6.74
N GLY A 35 -12.28 -30.59 -5.82
CA GLY A 35 -12.65 -30.70 -4.40
C GLY A 35 -12.31 -29.49 -3.55
N TYR A 36 -11.56 -28.53 -4.10
CA TYR A 36 -11.18 -27.30 -3.40
C TYR A 36 -12.38 -26.36 -3.37
N GLN A 37 -13.17 -26.48 -2.32
CA GLN A 37 -14.08 -25.40 -1.97
C GLN A 37 -13.17 -24.22 -1.56
N PHE A 38 -13.06 -23.22 -2.44
CA PHE A 38 -12.61 -21.92 -1.98
C PHE A 38 -13.59 -21.54 -0.85
N GLU A 39 -13.17 -21.71 0.40
CA GLU A 39 -13.81 -20.95 1.44
C GLU A 39 -13.70 -19.50 0.98
N GLN A 40 -14.78 -18.98 0.43
CA GLN A 40 -14.97 -17.55 0.38
C GLN A 40 -14.81 -17.14 1.85
N SER A 41 -13.64 -16.69 2.18
CA SER A 41 -13.41 -15.98 3.43
C SER A 41 -14.42 -14.84 3.35
N ASP A 42 -15.58 -15.03 3.96
CA ASP A 42 -16.46 -13.94 4.35
C ASP A 42 -15.62 -13.09 5.30
N SER A 43 -14.71 -12.31 4.72
CA SER A 43 -13.97 -11.30 5.45
C SER A 43 -15.03 -10.35 5.98
N LYS A 44 -15.47 -10.63 7.21
CA LYS A 44 -16.49 -9.84 7.88
C LYS A 44 -15.89 -8.47 8.11
N PHE A 45 -16.16 -7.57 7.21
CA PHE A 45 -15.82 -6.17 7.39
C PHE A 45 -17.12 -5.36 7.60
N ARG A 46 -16.97 -4.24 8.25
CA ARG A 46 -18.03 -3.26 8.46
C ARG A 46 -17.61 -1.93 7.84
N VAL A 47 -18.53 -1.31 7.12
CA VAL A 47 -18.32 0.02 6.52
C VAL A 47 -19.33 0.99 7.11
N THR A 48 -18.84 2.12 7.60
CA THR A 48 -19.69 3.20 8.11
C THR A 48 -19.23 4.55 7.57
N PRO A 49 -20.15 5.51 7.42
CA PRO A 49 -19.77 6.90 7.13
C PRO A 49 -18.84 7.45 8.22
N LEU A 50 -18.00 8.41 7.84
CA LEU A 50 -17.20 9.17 8.82
C LEU A 50 -18.12 9.93 9.78
N ASN A 51 -17.92 9.75 11.08
CA ASN A 51 -18.56 10.61 12.08
C ASN A 51 -17.84 11.97 12.20
N VAL A 52 -18.45 12.91 12.93
CA VAL A 52 -17.91 14.28 13.10
C VAL A 52 -16.48 14.29 13.66
N GLY A 53 -16.17 13.43 14.63
CA GLY A 53 -14.82 13.34 15.19
C GLY A 53 -13.79 12.84 14.19
N GLN A 54 -14.16 11.84 13.38
CA GLN A 54 -13.29 11.31 12.33
C GLN A 54 -13.07 12.33 11.20
N GLN A 55 -14.09 13.10 10.83
CA GLN A 55 -13.96 14.21 9.89
C GLN A 55 -13.02 15.28 10.44
N ALA A 56 -13.15 15.66 11.71
CA ALA A 56 -12.28 16.64 12.34
C ALA A 56 -10.81 16.19 12.37
N ILE A 57 -10.54 14.89 12.52
CA ILE A 57 -9.19 14.32 12.41
C ILE A 57 -8.64 14.48 10.99
N LEU A 58 -9.41 14.11 9.96
CA LEU A 58 -8.99 14.31 8.57
C LEU A 58 -8.75 15.80 8.26
N ASP A 59 -9.60 16.70 8.75
CA ASP A 59 -9.43 18.13 8.56
C ASP A 59 -8.17 18.68 9.24
N SER A 60 -7.84 18.15 10.41
CA SER A 60 -6.58 18.49 11.07
C SER A 60 -5.36 18.03 10.24
N GLN A 61 -5.43 16.83 9.68
CA GLN A 61 -4.38 16.30 8.79
C GLN A 61 -4.25 17.13 7.51
N ARG A 62 -5.36 17.57 6.91
CA ARG A 62 -5.37 18.48 5.75
C ARG A 62 -4.70 19.82 6.06
N ARG A 63 -4.99 20.39 7.24
CA ARG A 63 -4.35 21.64 7.70
C ARG A 63 -2.84 21.46 7.86
N THR A 64 -2.39 20.37 8.47
CA THR A 64 -0.96 20.06 8.62
C THR A 64 -0.24 20.07 7.25
N VAL A 65 -0.82 19.42 6.25
CA VAL A 65 -0.22 19.38 4.90
C VAL A 65 -0.29 20.75 4.21
N SER A 66 -1.39 21.48 4.36
CA SER A 66 -1.54 22.84 3.85
C SER A 66 -0.45 23.78 4.39
N ASP A 67 -0.15 23.69 5.69
CA ASP A 67 0.90 24.48 6.33
C ASP A 67 2.29 24.08 5.82
N LEU A 68 2.54 22.80 5.58
CA LEU A 68 3.80 22.32 4.96
C LEU A 68 3.94 22.85 3.52
N MET A 69 2.89 22.76 2.71
CA MET A 69 2.86 23.27 1.34
C MET A 69 3.17 24.78 1.31
N LEU A 70 2.52 25.54 2.20
CA LEU A 70 2.75 26.99 2.28
C LEU A 70 4.20 27.29 2.70
N ARG A 71 4.70 26.68 3.77
CA ARG A 71 6.03 26.95 4.31
C ARG A 71 7.16 26.54 3.38
N HIS A 72 7.06 25.38 2.72
CA HIS A 72 8.14 24.82 1.93
C HIS A 72 8.04 25.13 0.43
N LEU A 73 6.85 25.38 -0.08
CA LEU A 73 6.61 25.55 -1.52
C LEU A 73 5.96 26.88 -1.87
N GLY A 74 5.46 27.67 -0.90
CA GLY A 74 4.69 28.87 -1.15
C GLY A 74 3.29 28.57 -1.74
N VAL A 75 2.83 27.33 -1.66
CA VAL A 75 1.53 26.88 -2.19
C VAL A 75 0.49 27.03 -1.11
N SER A 76 -0.46 27.93 -1.27
CA SER A 76 -1.53 28.19 -0.31
C SER A 76 -2.74 27.26 -0.49
N ARG A 77 -2.92 26.66 -1.67
CA ARG A 77 -4.07 25.80 -1.99
C ARG A 77 -3.73 24.80 -3.10
N LEU A 78 -4.11 23.56 -2.90
CA LEU A 78 -4.15 22.53 -3.95
C LEU A 78 -5.38 22.76 -4.85
N LYS A 79 -5.29 22.37 -6.11
CA LYS A 79 -6.28 22.68 -7.15
C LYS A 79 -7.08 21.47 -7.63
N GLY A 80 -6.83 20.28 -7.07
CA GLY A 80 -7.40 19.03 -7.57
C GLY A 80 -6.89 18.65 -8.97
N LYS A 81 -5.70 19.10 -9.37
CA LYS A 81 -5.15 18.88 -10.71
C LYS A 81 -3.88 18.03 -10.64
N ALA A 82 -3.49 17.45 -11.77
CA ALA A 82 -2.28 16.63 -11.87
C ALA A 82 -1.00 17.35 -11.39
N ALA A 83 -0.96 18.68 -11.47
CA ALA A 83 0.14 19.47 -10.92
C ALA A 83 0.27 19.37 -9.39
N ASP A 84 -0.78 19.00 -8.67
CA ASP A 84 -0.72 18.82 -7.22
C ASP A 84 0.16 17.61 -6.84
N LEU A 85 0.26 16.62 -7.73
CA LEU A 85 1.20 15.50 -7.54
C LEU A 85 2.67 15.96 -7.54
N ASP A 86 2.99 17.03 -8.29
CA ASP A 86 4.33 17.62 -8.31
C ASP A 86 4.62 18.35 -7.00
N HIS A 87 3.61 18.94 -6.37
CA HIS A 87 3.77 19.54 -5.04
C HIS A 87 4.05 18.49 -3.99
N PHE A 88 3.37 17.32 -4.01
CA PHE A 88 3.70 16.20 -3.13
C PHE A 88 5.13 15.72 -3.36
N GLN A 89 5.53 15.53 -4.63
CA GLN A 89 6.90 15.15 -4.97
C GLN A 89 7.92 16.16 -4.47
N ALA A 90 7.64 17.47 -4.60
CA ALA A 90 8.52 18.52 -4.14
C ALA A 90 8.71 18.53 -2.60
N LEU A 91 7.64 18.27 -1.82
CA LEU A 91 7.77 18.11 -0.35
C LEU A 91 8.71 16.95 0.00
N ILE A 92 8.58 15.81 -0.70
CA ILE A 92 9.41 14.62 -0.49
C ILE A 92 10.87 14.93 -0.83
N GLN A 93 11.14 15.51 -1.99
CA GLN A 93 12.49 15.86 -2.45
C GLN A 93 13.17 16.89 -1.55
N ARG A 94 12.42 17.85 -1.03
CA ARG A 94 12.94 18.86 -0.08
C ARG A 94 13.09 18.33 1.34
N LYS A 95 12.75 17.06 1.57
CA LYS A 95 12.78 16.44 2.91
C LYS A 95 11.97 17.26 3.94
N ALA A 96 10.84 17.82 3.50
CA ALA A 96 9.99 18.67 4.32
C ALA A 96 9.33 17.91 5.47
N ILE A 97 9.28 16.58 5.38
CA ILE A 97 8.74 15.67 6.39
C ILE A 97 9.89 14.79 6.88
N ARG A 98 10.05 14.69 8.20
CA ARG A 98 11.04 13.80 8.80
C ARG A 98 10.69 12.35 8.53
N LEU A 99 11.67 11.47 8.35
CA LEU A 99 11.42 10.06 8.03
C LEU A 99 10.70 9.31 9.18
N ASP A 100 10.91 9.73 10.41
CA ASP A 100 10.28 9.16 11.61
C ASP A 100 8.92 9.78 11.95
N ASP A 101 8.47 10.83 11.25
CA ASP A 101 7.18 11.48 11.46
C ASP A 101 6.06 10.77 10.70
N VAL A 102 5.70 9.57 11.19
CA VAL A 102 4.64 8.74 10.60
C VAL A 102 3.31 9.50 10.49
N THR A 103 2.99 10.35 11.47
CA THR A 103 1.75 11.12 11.53
C THR A 103 1.65 12.09 10.35
N THR A 104 2.71 12.82 10.06
CA THR A 104 2.73 13.76 8.93
C THR A 104 2.75 13.03 7.59
N TRP A 105 3.40 11.87 7.47
CA TRP A 105 3.31 11.02 6.28
C TRP A 105 1.90 10.48 6.04
N GLN A 106 1.18 10.13 7.11
CA GLN A 106 -0.23 9.75 7.02
C GLN A 106 -1.13 10.92 6.64
N ALA A 107 -0.84 12.13 7.16
CA ALA A 107 -1.55 13.35 6.75
C ALA A 107 -1.36 13.62 5.25
N LEU A 108 -0.14 13.43 4.70
CA LEU A 108 0.09 13.51 3.26
C LEU A 108 -0.73 12.46 2.50
N GLY A 109 -0.87 11.26 3.06
CA GLY A 109 -1.72 10.19 2.52
C GLY A 109 -3.20 10.58 2.47
N VAL A 110 -3.70 11.32 3.47
CA VAL A 110 -5.08 11.85 3.47
C VAL A 110 -5.28 12.84 2.32
N VAL A 111 -4.40 13.83 2.17
CA VAL A 111 -4.55 14.85 1.11
C VAL A 111 -4.37 14.24 -0.28
N PHE A 112 -3.49 13.26 -0.42
CA PHE A 112 -3.36 12.46 -1.64
C PHE A 112 -4.63 11.63 -1.90
N GLY A 113 -5.25 11.09 -0.84
CA GLY A 113 -6.53 10.42 -0.91
C GLY A 113 -7.66 11.33 -1.37
N ASP A 114 -7.70 12.58 -0.90
CA ASP A 114 -8.66 13.57 -1.37
C ASP A 114 -8.53 13.80 -2.88
N TYR A 115 -7.30 13.91 -3.37
CA TYR A 115 -7.04 14.01 -4.80
C TYR A 115 -7.57 12.78 -5.57
N ILE A 116 -7.30 11.57 -5.08
CA ILE A 116 -7.81 10.33 -5.70
C ILE A 116 -9.35 10.31 -5.67
N ALA A 117 -9.95 10.69 -4.54
CA ALA A 117 -11.40 10.71 -4.37
C ALA A 117 -12.06 11.63 -5.41
N GLU A 118 -11.51 12.82 -5.61
CA GLU A 118 -12.00 13.79 -6.59
C GLU A 118 -11.86 13.27 -8.04
N GLN A 119 -10.68 12.68 -8.38
CA GLN A 119 -10.44 12.19 -9.74
C GLN A 119 -11.28 10.97 -10.12
N HIS A 120 -11.66 10.16 -9.13
CA HIS A 120 -12.31 8.87 -9.39
C HIS A 120 -13.73 8.76 -8.82
N GLY A 121 -14.26 9.79 -8.16
CA GLY A 121 -15.59 9.76 -7.55
C GLY A 121 -15.69 8.73 -6.43
N LEU A 122 -14.69 8.72 -5.53
CA LEU A 122 -14.67 7.85 -4.35
C LEU A 122 -15.10 8.66 -3.12
N THR A 123 -15.60 7.97 -2.09
CA THR A 123 -16.05 8.57 -0.84
C THR A 123 -15.26 8.02 0.34
N TRP A 124 -14.85 8.90 1.26
CA TRP A 124 -14.22 8.50 2.50
C TRP A 124 -15.21 7.76 3.42
N VAL A 125 -14.77 6.60 3.90
CA VAL A 125 -15.52 5.76 4.84
C VAL A 125 -14.61 5.26 5.95
N VAL A 126 -15.22 4.77 7.03
CA VAL A 126 -14.56 3.92 8.01
C VAL A 126 -14.72 2.48 7.57
N TYR A 127 -13.62 1.79 7.44
CA TYR A 127 -13.54 0.37 7.15
C TYR A 127 -13.02 -0.34 8.40
N GLU A 128 -13.71 -1.36 8.86
CA GLU A 128 -13.37 -2.15 10.04
C GLU A 128 -13.42 -3.63 9.70
N ASP A 129 -12.34 -4.33 9.97
CA ASP A 129 -12.21 -5.77 9.82
C ASP A 129 -11.50 -6.37 11.05
N GLU A 130 -11.12 -7.63 10.98
CA GLU A 130 -10.40 -8.35 12.04
C GLU A 130 -9.02 -7.75 12.36
N LEU A 131 -8.41 -7.01 11.43
CA LEU A 131 -7.13 -6.33 11.61
C LEU A 131 -7.28 -4.96 12.28
N GLY A 132 -8.50 -4.43 12.36
CA GLY A 132 -8.81 -3.18 13.01
C GLY A 132 -9.58 -2.17 12.18
N VAL A 133 -9.51 -0.89 12.60
CA VAL A 133 -10.26 0.21 12.00
C VAL A 133 -9.34 1.07 11.13
N SER A 134 -9.74 1.29 9.89
CA SER A 134 -9.02 2.10 8.92
C SER A 134 -9.93 3.15 8.26
N LYS A 135 -9.36 4.22 7.74
CA LYS A 135 -10.04 5.13 6.83
C LYS A 135 -9.73 4.71 5.40
N ALA A 136 -10.76 4.52 4.61
CA ALA A 136 -10.65 4.08 3.23
C ALA A 136 -11.45 4.97 2.30
N LEU A 137 -11.14 4.90 1.03
CA LEU A 137 -11.96 5.45 -0.04
C LEU A 137 -12.76 4.30 -0.65
N ARG A 138 -14.08 4.44 -0.71
CA ARG A 138 -15.01 3.47 -1.27
C ARG A 138 -15.57 3.99 -2.59
N TRP A 139 -15.71 3.12 -3.57
CA TRP A 139 -16.41 3.46 -4.80
C TRP A 139 -17.88 3.07 -4.69
N GLN A 140 -18.76 4.09 -4.61
CA GLN A 140 -20.20 3.90 -4.44
C GLN A 140 -20.50 2.99 -3.21
N ASP A 141 -21.46 2.08 -3.33
CA ASP A 141 -21.82 1.12 -2.29
C ASP A 141 -21.27 -0.29 -2.56
N THR A 142 -20.18 -0.38 -3.34
CA THR A 142 -19.50 -1.65 -3.65
C THR A 142 -18.49 -2.03 -2.58
N ASP A 143 -17.96 -3.26 -2.65
CA ASP A 143 -16.90 -3.74 -1.75
C ASP A 143 -15.49 -3.44 -2.28
N ASN A 144 -15.37 -2.37 -3.04
CA ASN A 144 -14.11 -1.92 -3.63
C ASN A 144 -13.55 -0.72 -2.87
N PHE A 145 -12.38 -0.91 -2.26
CA PHE A 145 -11.74 0.06 -1.37
C PHE A 145 -10.31 0.40 -1.79
N VAL A 146 -9.88 1.60 -1.45
CA VAL A 146 -8.50 2.07 -1.54
C VAL A 146 -8.09 2.67 -0.20
N PHE A 147 -6.87 2.40 0.27
CA PHE A 147 -6.36 2.82 1.58
C PHE A 147 -5.20 3.82 1.45
N PRO A 148 -5.46 5.09 1.11
CA PRO A 148 -4.40 6.03 0.80
C PRO A 148 -3.64 6.56 2.02
N VAL A 149 -4.23 6.50 3.23
CA VAL A 149 -3.65 7.09 4.45
C VAL A 149 -2.23 6.59 4.71
N THR A 150 -1.98 5.30 4.54
CA THR A 150 -0.69 4.68 4.85
C THR A 150 0.24 4.53 3.65
N VAL A 151 -0.17 5.01 2.48
CA VAL A 151 0.54 4.75 1.22
C VAL A 151 1.97 5.30 1.19
N PHE A 152 2.18 6.47 1.80
CA PHE A 152 3.50 7.08 1.93
C PHE A 152 4.26 6.55 3.15
N SER A 153 3.62 6.51 4.32
CA SER A 153 4.27 6.08 5.56
C SER A 153 4.81 4.65 5.48
N LYS A 154 4.08 3.73 4.85
CA LYS A 154 4.57 2.36 4.61
C LYS A 154 5.83 2.32 3.75
N ARG A 155 5.87 3.08 2.64
CA ARG A 155 7.05 3.15 1.77
C ARG A 155 8.27 3.70 2.51
N ILE A 156 8.09 4.77 3.28
CA ILE A 156 9.17 5.31 4.12
C ILE A 156 9.66 4.27 5.13
N GLN A 157 8.76 3.53 5.77
CA GLN A 157 9.11 2.46 6.70
C GLN A 157 9.94 1.35 6.02
N PHE A 158 9.64 1.03 4.76
CA PHE A 158 10.42 0.09 3.95
C PHE A 158 11.64 0.72 3.26
N LYS A 159 12.01 1.96 3.63
CA LYS A 159 13.16 2.71 3.07
C LYS A 159 13.05 2.95 1.55
N GLU A 160 11.82 2.99 1.04
CA GLU A 160 11.53 3.37 -0.33
C GLU A 160 11.30 4.87 -0.43
N THR A 161 11.67 5.48 -1.55
CA THR A 161 11.33 6.87 -1.85
C THR A 161 9.96 6.88 -2.53
N PRO A 162 8.93 7.50 -1.93
CA PRO A 162 7.62 7.55 -2.57
C PRO A 162 7.64 8.43 -3.82
N GLU A 163 6.99 7.94 -4.88
CA GLU A 163 6.79 8.68 -6.13
C GLU A 163 5.29 8.90 -6.36
N PRO A 164 4.72 10.07 -6.00
CA PRO A 164 3.28 10.31 -6.02
C PRO A 164 2.62 10.05 -7.38
N ARG A 165 3.30 10.38 -8.49
CA ARG A 165 2.76 10.11 -9.84
C ARG A 165 2.68 8.62 -10.16
N ALA A 166 3.69 7.85 -9.81
CA ALA A 166 3.70 6.40 -10.01
C ALA A 166 2.63 5.73 -9.13
N ILE A 167 2.57 6.12 -7.85
CA ILE A 167 1.56 5.63 -6.91
C ILE A 167 0.14 5.95 -7.43
N TYR A 168 -0.10 7.16 -7.91
CA TYR A 168 -1.38 7.54 -8.49
C TYR A 168 -1.73 6.71 -9.73
N ALA A 169 -0.76 6.48 -10.63
CA ALA A 169 -0.98 5.67 -11.82
C ALA A 169 -1.38 4.23 -11.47
N ASP A 170 -0.72 3.62 -10.48
CA ASP A 170 -1.03 2.27 -10.03
C ASP A 170 -2.42 2.20 -9.37
N LEU A 171 -2.74 3.10 -8.46
CA LEU A 171 -4.05 3.16 -7.83
C LEU A 171 -5.16 3.44 -8.85
N SER A 172 -4.93 4.33 -9.82
CA SER A 172 -5.87 4.60 -10.90
C SER A 172 -6.16 3.38 -11.76
N ARG A 173 -5.13 2.53 -12.00
CA ARG A 173 -5.29 1.26 -12.72
C ARG A 173 -6.17 0.30 -11.93
N VAL A 174 -5.93 0.15 -10.62
CA VAL A 174 -6.74 -0.68 -9.73
C VAL A 174 -8.19 -0.19 -9.72
N ILE A 175 -8.40 1.12 -9.52
CA ILE A 175 -9.75 1.73 -9.49
C ILE A 175 -10.50 1.52 -10.81
N LYS A 176 -9.84 1.70 -11.94
CA LYS A 176 -10.44 1.42 -13.25
C LYS A 176 -10.77 -0.06 -13.41
N GLY A 177 -9.94 -0.94 -12.87
CA GLY A 177 -10.13 -2.39 -12.91
C GLY A 177 -11.42 -2.81 -12.20
N PHE A 178 -11.62 -2.41 -10.96
CA PHE A 178 -12.84 -2.78 -10.24
C PHE A 178 -14.10 -2.11 -10.79
N LYS A 179 -14.01 -0.86 -11.28
CA LYS A 179 -15.14 -0.22 -11.99
C LYS A 179 -15.55 -0.98 -13.25
N ALA A 180 -14.56 -1.48 -14.00
CA ALA A 180 -14.84 -2.28 -15.19
C ALA A 180 -15.45 -3.65 -14.85
N LEU A 181 -15.08 -4.24 -13.72
CA LEU A 181 -15.67 -5.50 -13.25
C LEU A 181 -17.14 -5.32 -12.86
N GLU A 182 -17.46 -4.28 -12.08
CA GLU A 182 -18.83 -3.96 -11.67
C GLU A 182 -19.75 -3.58 -12.85
N ALA A 183 -19.18 -2.99 -13.90
CA ALA A 183 -19.93 -2.64 -15.10
C ALA A 183 -20.26 -3.82 -16.02
N ARG A 184 -19.73 -5.02 -15.73
CA ARG A 184 -20.05 -6.22 -16.52
C ARG A 184 -21.46 -6.66 -16.24
N PRO A 185 -22.27 -7.00 -17.28
CA PRO A 185 -23.57 -7.63 -17.08
C PRO A 185 -23.39 -8.90 -16.24
N GLN A 186 -24.12 -9.01 -15.14
CA GLN A 186 -24.19 -10.28 -14.43
C GLN A 186 -24.93 -11.24 -15.34
N LEU A 187 -24.26 -12.32 -15.73
CA LEU A 187 -24.90 -13.40 -16.49
C LEU A 187 -25.99 -13.99 -15.60
N PRO A 188 -27.19 -14.26 -16.18
CA PRO A 188 -28.31 -14.81 -15.47
C PRO A 188 -28.04 -16.21 -14.93
#